data_0895407258f476fe8905848f7d070686
#
_entry.id   0895407258f476fe8905848f7d070686
#
_cell.length_a   1.000
_cell.length_b   1.000
_cell.length_c   1.000
_cell.angle_alpha   90.00
_cell.angle_beta   90.00
_cell.angle_gamma   90.00
#
_symmetry.space_group_name_H-M   'P 1'
#
loop_
_entity.id
_entity.type
_entity.pdbx_description
1 polymer ?
#
loop_
_entity_poly.entity_id
_entity_poly.type
_entity_poly.pdbx_seq_one_letter_code
_entity_poly.pdbx_strand_id
1 'polypeptide(L)'
;MNIGFDAKRAFHNFSGLGNYSRLLIQSLSELYKENRYFLFTPKYKLDSLYSFADNENCKIITPKNIASLLPSSFWRSYFITNEIQAQKVDLFHGLSGELPVSALKMPKVVTIHDVIFLRYPEYYTAFDRKIYEKKFRHACKIADKIIAISKQTADDCITYLDADAKKIEIAYQSCDAMFFLPVNENNIKKKYNLPEKFILTVGTIEERKNLLNLVKALNFIDDHISLIAVGRKTPYTTLVEEYIKENHLSNRVELLHNVSFSDFPALYNAASVFVYPSVFEGFGIPVLEALAVGTPVATSNLSSMPEVGGDAALYFDPYHVEDIAAQINLLLNNKETLKTLNENRTKQLEKFSIKNIAENVHNIYKTVRP
;
A
#
# COMPACT_ATOMS: atom_id res chain seq x y z
N MET A 1 -23.27 11.30 10.36
CA MET A 1 -22.09 12.10 10.78
C MET A 1 -21.55 12.90 9.60
N ASN A 2 -20.99 14.06 9.88
CA ASN A 2 -20.20 14.86 8.93
C ASN A 2 -18.72 14.52 9.12
N ILE A 3 -18.14 13.72 8.21
CA ILE A 3 -16.78 13.23 8.32
C ILE A 3 -15.89 14.01 7.35
N GLY A 4 -14.83 14.64 7.85
CA GLY A 4 -13.86 15.36 7.05
C GLY A 4 -12.60 14.53 6.81
N PHE A 5 -12.12 14.47 5.56
CA PHE A 5 -10.87 13.80 5.19
C PHE A 5 -9.81 14.78 4.68
N ASP A 6 -8.58 14.65 5.13
CA ASP A 6 -7.46 15.18 4.37
C ASP A 6 -7.28 14.33 3.11
N ALA A 7 -7.95 14.74 2.03
CA ALA A 7 -8.02 13.99 0.78
C ALA A 7 -6.92 14.34 -0.23
N LYS A 8 -5.88 15.13 0.15
CA LYS A 8 -4.80 15.49 -0.78
C LYS A 8 -4.22 14.27 -1.49
N ARG A 9 -3.96 13.17 -0.76
CA ARG A 9 -3.40 11.96 -1.35
C ARG A 9 -4.37 11.27 -2.31
N ALA A 10 -5.66 11.27 -2.02
CA ALA A 10 -6.67 10.71 -2.92
C ALA A 10 -6.66 11.38 -4.30
N PHE A 11 -6.44 12.70 -4.36
CA PHE A 11 -6.46 13.47 -5.61
C PHE A 11 -5.10 13.63 -6.30
N HIS A 12 -3.98 13.49 -5.58
CA HIS A 12 -2.65 13.84 -6.11
C HIS A 12 -1.60 12.74 -6.02
N ASN A 13 -1.98 11.55 -5.57
CA ASN A 13 -1.06 10.43 -5.45
C ASN A 13 -1.61 9.19 -6.15
N PHE A 14 -0.85 8.64 -7.09
CA PHE A 14 -1.21 7.47 -7.89
C PHE A 14 -0.51 6.19 -7.39
N SER A 15 0.09 6.23 -6.20
CA SER A 15 0.70 5.07 -5.53
C SER A 15 -0.17 4.57 -4.37
N GLY A 16 0.34 3.62 -3.58
CA GLY A 16 -0.38 2.96 -2.50
C GLY A 16 -1.16 3.89 -1.55
N LEU A 17 -0.57 5.04 -1.15
CA LEU A 17 -1.24 6.02 -0.29
C LEU A 17 -2.50 6.63 -0.92
N GLY A 18 -2.44 6.92 -2.22
CA GLY A 18 -3.57 7.45 -2.96
C GLY A 18 -4.64 6.38 -3.17
N ASN A 19 -4.25 5.16 -3.52
CA ASN A 19 -5.15 4.03 -3.71
C ASN A 19 -5.90 3.72 -2.41
N TYR A 20 -5.21 3.63 -1.28
CA TYR A 20 -5.84 3.49 0.04
C TYR A 20 -6.87 4.59 0.30
N SER A 21 -6.48 5.85 0.10
CA SER A 21 -7.35 6.99 0.38
C SER A 21 -8.63 6.96 -0.47
N ARG A 22 -8.51 6.67 -1.77
CA ARG A 22 -9.66 6.55 -2.69
C ARG A 22 -10.56 5.38 -2.30
N LEU A 23 -9.98 4.20 -2.09
CA LEU A 23 -10.72 3.00 -1.74
C LEU A 23 -11.50 3.17 -0.43
N LEU A 24 -10.87 3.74 0.60
CA LEU A 24 -11.52 3.96 1.89
C LEU A 24 -12.67 4.97 1.78
N ILE A 25 -12.45 6.11 1.11
CA ILE A 25 -13.50 7.13 0.92
C ILE A 25 -14.68 6.53 0.16
N GLN A 26 -14.42 5.85 -0.97
CA GLN A 26 -15.44 5.22 -1.78
C GLN A 26 -16.24 4.21 -0.96
N SER A 27 -15.55 3.27 -0.31
CA SER A 27 -16.22 2.21 0.45
C SER A 27 -17.09 2.75 1.59
N LEU A 28 -16.60 3.77 2.32
CA LEU A 28 -17.36 4.40 3.38
C LEU A 28 -18.59 5.14 2.82
N SER A 29 -18.45 5.85 1.71
CA SER A 29 -19.54 6.60 1.11
C SER A 29 -20.62 5.71 0.49
N GLU A 30 -20.26 4.52 0.00
CA GLU A 30 -21.18 3.54 -0.55
C GLU A 30 -21.93 2.74 0.54
N LEU A 31 -21.20 2.34 1.61
CA LEU A 31 -21.75 1.51 2.67
C LEU A 31 -22.52 2.30 3.74
N TYR A 32 -22.15 3.54 4.01
CA TYR A 32 -22.73 4.39 5.06
C TYR A 32 -23.30 5.67 4.46
N LYS A 33 -24.34 5.54 3.65
CA LYS A 33 -24.99 6.64 2.90
C LYS A 33 -25.62 7.70 3.79
N GLU A 34 -25.90 7.38 5.04
CA GLU A 34 -26.42 8.34 6.04
C GLU A 34 -25.37 9.35 6.52
N ASN A 35 -24.09 9.10 6.26
CA ASN A 35 -23.02 10.03 6.57
C ASN A 35 -22.77 11.00 5.40
N ARG A 36 -22.20 12.16 5.71
CA ARG A 36 -21.68 13.11 4.73
C ARG A 36 -20.16 13.17 4.81
N TYR A 37 -19.51 13.15 3.67
CA TYR A 37 -18.05 13.09 3.54
C TYR A 37 -17.51 14.35 2.89
N PHE A 38 -16.67 15.08 3.62
CA PHE A 38 -16.07 16.33 3.16
C PHE A 38 -14.60 16.06 2.81
N LEU A 39 -14.26 16.19 1.52
CA LEU A 39 -12.96 15.84 0.97
C LEU A 39 -12.12 17.11 0.82
N PHE A 40 -11.26 17.39 1.79
CA PHE A 40 -10.42 18.57 1.79
C PHE A 40 -9.17 18.35 0.96
N THR A 41 -9.00 19.13 -0.12
CA THR A 41 -7.84 19.07 -1.02
C THR A 41 -7.40 20.46 -1.46
N PRO A 42 -6.07 20.74 -1.57
CA PRO A 42 -5.61 22.09 -1.96
C PRO A 42 -6.04 22.50 -3.36
N LYS A 43 -6.22 21.56 -4.24
CA LYS A 43 -6.77 21.74 -5.61
C LYS A 43 -7.15 20.37 -6.18
N TYR A 44 -8.02 20.38 -7.17
CA TYR A 44 -8.32 19.20 -7.97
C TYR A 44 -8.62 19.60 -9.42
N LYS A 45 -8.46 18.65 -10.33
CA LYS A 45 -8.99 18.76 -11.70
C LYS A 45 -10.03 17.66 -11.86
N LEU A 46 -11.10 17.93 -12.61
CA LEU A 46 -12.05 16.88 -12.97
C LEU A 46 -11.32 15.87 -13.87
N ASP A 47 -11.25 14.63 -13.41
CA ASP A 47 -10.66 13.52 -14.14
C ASP A 47 -11.46 12.25 -13.82
N SER A 48 -11.55 11.32 -14.74
CA SER A 48 -12.23 10.03 -14.58
C SER A 48 -11.73 9.20 -13.39
N LEU A 49 -10.51 9.48 -12.92
CA LEU A 49 -9.91 8.85 -11.73
C LEU A 49 -10.58 9.28 -10.40
N TYR A 50 -11.51 10.24 -10.43
CA TYR A 50 -12.13 10.78 -9.22
C TYR A 50 -13.55 10.29 -8.98
N SER A 51 -13.97 9.21 -9.65
CA SER A 51 -15.29 8.59 -9.47
C SER A 51 -15.59 8.22 -8.00
N PHE A 52 -14.55 8.00 -7.19
CA PHE A 52 -14.69 7.79 -5.74
C PHE A 52 -15.36 8.97 -5.00
N ALA A 53 -15.35 10.16 -5.59
CA ALA A 53 -15.90 11.38 -5.02
C ALA A 53 -17.26 11.77 -5.64
N ASP A 54 -17.79 11.00 -6.60
CA ASP A 54 -19.04 11.30 -7.33
C ASP A 54 -20.30 10.88 -6.54
N ASN A 55 -20.14 10.22 -5.39
CA ASN A 55 -21.28 9.89 -4.53
C ASN A 55 -21.96 11.16 -3.99
N GLU A 56 -23.29 11.19 -4.00
CA GLU A 56 -24.12 12.34 -3.58
C GLU A 56 -23.82 12.82 -2.14
N ASN A 57 -23.34 11.93 -1.29
CA ASN A 57 -22.95 12.22 0.09
C ASN A 57 -21.48 12.68 0.24
N CYS A 58 -20.74 12.81 -0.88
CA CYS A 58 -19.38 13.35 -0.93
C CYS A 58 -19.38 14.81 -1.39
N LYS A 59 -18.55 15.63 -0.74
CA LYS A 59 -18.36 17.04 -1.12
C LYS A 59 -16.89 17.42 -1.12
N ILE A 60 -16.37 17.83 -2.26
CA ILE A 60 -14.99 18.30 -2.39
C ILE A 60 -14.90 19.73 -1.87
N ILE A 61 -13.91 19.98 -1.01
CA ILE A 61 -13.65 21.29 -0.41
C ILE A 61 -12.22 21.72 -0.76
N THR A 62 -12.11 22.87 -1.41
CA THR A 62 -10.84 23.52 -1.75
C THR A 62 -10.69 24.85 -1.01
N PRO A 63 -9.44 25.36 -0.85
CA PRO A 63 -9.22 26.67 -0.27
C PRO A 63 -9.93 27.77 -1.07
N LYS A 64 -10.48 28.75 -0.36
CA LYS A 64 -11.16 29.92 -0.93
C LYS A 64 -10.37 31.20 -0.69
N ASN A 65 -10.63 32.22 -1.48
CA ASN A 65 -10.06 33.57 -1.32
C ASN A 65 -8.51 33.55 -1.26
N ILE A 66 -7.94 34.33 -0.36
CA ILE A 66 -6.48 34.42 -0.15
C ILE A 66 -5.85 33.05 0.15
N ALA A 67 -6.58 32.14 0.81
CA ALA A 67 -6.08 30.81 1.12
C ALA A 67 -5.76 29.97 -0.13
N SER A 68 -6.38 30.26 -1.28
CA SER A 68 -6.09 29.60 -2.56
C SER A 68 -4.71 29.94 -3.14
N LEU A 69 -4.09 31.04 -2.69
CA LEU A 69 -2.77 31.50 -3.12
C LEU A 69 -1.64 30.88 -2.27
N LEU A 70 -1.98 30.25 -1.16
CA LEU A 70 -1.01 29.69 -0.23
C LEU A 70 -0.41 28.37 -0.77
N PRO A 71 0.86 28.05 -0.42
CA PRO A 71 1.40 26.72 -0.67
C PRO A 71 0.51 25.63 -0.05
N SER A 72 0.28 24.55 -0.79
CA SER A 72 -0.61 23.44 -0.38
C SER A 72 -0.31 22.88 1.01
N SER A 73 0.97 22.80 1.38
CA SER A 73 1.39 22.32 2.70
C SER A 73 1.00 23.31 3.81
N PHE A 74 1.12 24.60 3.54
CA PHE A 74 0.80 25.66 4.50
C PHE A 74 -0.70 25.74 4.76
N TRP A 75 -1.53 25.72 3.69
CA TRP A 75 -2.98 25.67 3.84
C TRP A 75 -3.43 24.45 4.68
N ARG A 76 -2.94 23.26 4.35
CA ARG A 76 -3.30 22.03 5.09
C ARG A 76 -2.89 22.08 6.57
N SER A 77 -1.77 22.72 6.88
CA SER A 77 -1.25 22.76 8.26
C SER A 77 -1.97 23.79 9.12
N TYR A 78 -2.37 24.94 8.57
CA TYR A 78 -2.79 26.08 9.39
C TYR A 78 -4.16 26.64 9.04
N PHE A 79 -4.61 26.57 7.78
CA PHE A 79 -5.84 27.26 7.32
C PHE A 79 -7.01 26.34 7.04
N ILE A 80 -6.79 25.04 6.84
CA ILE A 80 -7.84 24.05 6.57
C ILE A 80 -8.93 24.02 7.66
N THR A 81 -8.59 24.43 8.89
CA THR A 81 -9.50 24.45 10.04
C THR A 81 -10.69 25.35 9.84
N ASN A 82 -10.54 26.45 9.10
CA ASN A 82 -11.64 27.38 8.82
C ASN A 82 -12.71 26.69 7.94
N GLU A 83 -12.27 25.99 6.89
CA GLU A 83 -13.18 25.22 6.03
C GLU A 83 -13.81 24.04 6.76
N ILE A 84 -13.05 23.35 7.61
CA ILE A 84 -13.56 22.25 8.45
C ILE A 84 -14.69 22.74 9.35
N GLN A 85 -14.51 23.88 10.05
CA GLN A 85 -15.53 24.48 10.90
C GLN A 85 -16.76 24.93 10.10
N ALA A 86 -16.55 25.56 8.94
CA ALA A 86 -17.64 26.00 8.06
C ALA A 86 -18.53 24.86 7.57
N GLN A 87 -18.00 23.64 7.43
CA GLN A 87 -18.77 22.44 7.05
C GLN A 87 -19.39 21.71 8.26
N LYS A 88 -19.21 22.18 9.48
CA LYS A 88 -19.70 21.54 10.71
C LYS A 88 -19.30 20.06 10.79
N VAL A 89 -18.01 19.79 10.56
CA VAL A 89 -17.44 18.44 10.60
C VAL A 89 -17.49 17.91 12.03
N ASP A 90 -18.03 16.69 12.20
CA ASP A 90 -18.15 16.01 13.50
C ASP A 90 -16.86 15.24 13.86
N LEU A 91 -16.11 14.76 12.85
CA LEU A 91 -14.87 14.01 12.97
C LEU A 91 -13.95 14.32 11.81
N PHE A 92 -12.66 14.53 12.07
CA PHE A 92 -11.65 14.74 11.02
C PHE A 92 -10.64 13.60 10.97
N HIS A 93 -10.41 13.04 9.76
CA HIS A 93 -9.47 11.94 9.53
C HIS A 93 -8.33 12.35 8.60
N GLY A 94 -7.11 12.35 9.12
CA GLY A 94 -5.87 12.47 8.35
C GLY A 94 -5.45 11.14 7.74
N LEU A 95 -5.61 10.96 6.44
CA LEU A 95 -5.41 9.68 5.75
C LEU A 95 -3.94 9.27 5.53
N SER A 96 -2.96 10.10 5.88
CA SER A 96 -1.55 9.85 5.52
C SER A 96 -0.54 10.43 6.53
N GLY A 97 -0.71 10.14 7.81
CA GLY A 97 0.25 10.49 8.86
C GLY A 97 0.27 11.96 9.26
N GLU A 98 -0.66 12.78 8.77
CA GLU A 98 -0.68 14.22 9.04
C GLU A 98 -2.04 14.67 9.57
N LEU A 99 -2.00 15.57 10.55
CA LEU A 99 -3.15 16.34 11.04
C LEU A 99 -2.82 17.84 11.04
N PRO A 100 -3.81 18.74 10.94
CA PRO A 100 -3.58 20.17 11.01
C PRO A 100 -2.88 20.58 12.33
N VAL A 101 -1.99 21.55 12.27
CA VAL A 101 -1.30 22.11 13.44
C VAL A 101 -2.24 23.00 14.25
N SER A 102 -3.15 23.70 13.57
CA SER A 102 -4.17 24.52 14.21
C SER A 102 -5.20 23.64 14.94
N ALA A 103 -5.64 24.11 16.11
CA ALA A 103 -6.50 23.33 16.99
C ALA A 103 -7.84 22.99 16.33
N LEU A 104 -8.17 21.71 16.33
CA LEU A 104 -9.48 21.17 15.98
C LEU A 104 -10.22 20.80 17.27
N LYS A 105 -11.47 21.25 17.40
CA LYS A 105 -12.31 20.97 18.59
C LYS A 105 -13.03 19.61 18.52
N MET A 106 -13.18 19.05 17.28
CA MET A 106 -13.81 17.75 17.07
C MET A 106 -12.81 16.59 17.23
N PRO A 107 -13.29 15.35 17.39
CA PRO A 107 -12.46 14.14 17.34
C PRO A 107 -11.61 14.04 16.08
N LYS A 108 -10.39 13.53 16.24
CA LYS A 108 -9.37 13.40 15.22
C LYS A 108 -8.88 11.96 15.13
N VAL A 109 -8.90 11.43 13.92
CA VAL A 109 -8.32 10.13 13.59
C VAL A 109 -7.16 10.36 12.61
N VAL A 110 -6.10 9.57 12.73
CA VAL A 110 -5.00 9.58 11.76
C VAL A 110 -4.65 8.17 11.36
N THR A 111 -4.49 7.92 10.04
CA THR A 111 -3.91 6.67 9.54
C THR A 111 -2.41 6.81 9.36
N ILE A 112 -1.65 5.88 9.94
CA ILE A 112 -0.21 5.71 9.75
C ILE A 112 0.00 4.49 8.85
N HIS A 113 0.72 4.69 7.74
CA HIS A 113 1.02 3.63 6.78
C HIS A 113 2.34 2.93 7.08
N ASP A 114 3.35 3.69 7.45
CA ASP A 114 4.65 3.23 7.91
C ASP A 114 5.38 4.37 8.61
N VAL A 115 6.49 4.03 9.25
CA VAL A 115 7.45 4.99 9.80
C VAL A 115 8.86 4.65 9.34
N ILE A 116 8.97 4.19 8.11
CA ILE A 116 10.21 3.72 7.49
C ILE A 116 11.34 4.76 7.57
N PHE A 117 11.00 6.06 7.50
CA PHE A 117 11.96 7.17 7.63
C PHE A 117 12.63 7.27 9.01
N LEU A 118 12.08 6.60 10.04
CA LEU A 118 12.71 6.48 11.37
C LEU A 118 13.39 5.13 11.55
N ARG A 119 12.79 4.05 11.03
CA ARG A 119 13.32 2.70 11.15
C ARG A 119 14.54 2.45 10.27
N TYR A 120 14.54 3.01 9.05
CA TYR A 120 15.61 2.93 8.06
C TYR A 120 15.99 4.33 7.59
N PRO A 121 16.64 5.12 8.45
CA PRO A 121 16.95 6.52 8.20
C PRO A 121 17.87 6.75 6.99
N GLU A 122 18.62 5.73 6.59
CA GLU A 122 19.53 5.74 5.43
C GLU A 122 18.80 5.94 4.09
N TYR A 123 17.52 5.59 4.01
CA TYR A 123 16.72 5.78 2.78
C TYR A 123 16.16 7.21 2.62
N TYR A 124 16.41 8.09 3.59
CA TYR A 124 15.86 9.44 3.60
C TYR A 124 16.92 10.50 3.90
N THR A 125 16.76 11.69 3.31
CA THR A 125 17.62 12.82 3.71
C THR A 125 17.33 13.20 5.17
N ALA A 126 18.35 13.69 5.88
CA ALA A 126 18.20 14.13 7.28
C ALA A 126 17.13 15.23 7.43
N PHE A 127 16.98 16.08 6.40
CA PHE A 127 16.00 17.16 6.37
C PHE A 127 14.56 16.61 6.25
N ASP A 128 14.30 15.74 5.26
CA ASP A 128 12.99 15.14 5.07
C ASP A 128 12.57 14.33 6.29
N ARG A 129 13.51 13.55 6.86
CA ARG A 129 13.28 12.75 8.06
C ARG A 129 12.80 13.61 9.23
N LYS A 130 13.47 14.74 9.53
CA LYS A 130 13.06 15.66 10.59
C LYS A 130 11.67 16.26 10.36
N ILE A 131 11.34 16.59 9.11
CA ILE A 131 10.01 17.12 8.76
C ILE A 131 8.93 16.05 8.98
N TYR A 132 9.14 14.82 8.48
CA TYR A 132 8.19 13.73 8.66
C TYR A 132 8.04 13.37 10.14
N GLU A 133 9.12 13.23 10.87
CA GLU A 133 9.11 12.94 12.30
C GLU A 133 8.27 13.97 13.08
N LYS A 134 8.52 15.26 12.85
CA LYS A 134 7.75 16.32 13.51
C LYS A 134 6.26 16.24 13.23
N LYS A 135 5.89 15.99 11.97
CA LYS A 135 4.48 15.90 11.55
C LYS A 135 3.79 14.66 12.13
N PHE A 136 4.44 13.51 12.05
CA PHE A 136 3.88 12.25 12.54
C PHE A 136 3.76 12.23 14.06
N ARG A 137 4.79 12.68 14.80
CA ARG A 137 4.72 12.84 16.26
C ARG A 137 3.60 13.81 16.67
N HIS A 138 3.47 14.93 15.95
CA HIS A 138 2.36 15.86 16.19
C HIS A 138 1.01 15.18 15.96
N ALA A 139 0.83 14.50 14.85
CA ALA A 139 -0.42 13.83 14.51
C ALA A 139 -0.78 12.74 15.54
N CYS A 140 0.17 11.88 15.93
CA CYS A 140 -0.04 10.85 16.95
C CYS A 140 -0.38 11.47 18.32
N LYS A 141 0.26 12.58 18.69
CA LYS A 141 0.01 13.28 19.96
C LYS A 141 -1.42 13.80 20.06
N ILE A 142 -1.91 14.47 19.01
CA ILE A 142 -3.23 15.15 19.03
C ILE A 142 -4.39 14.27 18.57
N ALA A 143 -4.14 13.14 17.93
CA ALA A 143 -5.18 12.20 17.53
C ALA A 143 -5.87 11.58 18.74
N ASP A 144 -7.18 11.39 18.63
CA ASP A 144 -7.98 10.63 19.58
C ASP A 144 -7.90 9.13 19.31
N LYS A 145 -7.76 8.75 18.01
CA LYS A 145 -7.41 7.38 17.57
C LYS A 145 -6.39 7.41 16.45
N ILE A 146 -5.50 6.43 16.47
CA ILE A 146 -4.45 6.19 15.47
C ILE A 146 -4.78 4.87 14.78
N ILE A 147 -5.02 4.91 13.49
CA ILE A 147 -5.19 3.70 12.68
C ILE A 147 -3.82 3.29 12.15
N ALA A 148 -3.34 2.13 12.57
CA ALA A 148 -2.18 1.48 11.98
C ALA A 148 -2.65 0.44 10.95
N ILE A 149 -2.04 0.42 9.76
CA ILE A 149 -2.47 -0.46 8.67
C ILE A 149 -1.97 -1.90 8.80
N SER A 150 -1.14 -2.18 9.80
CA SER A 150 -0.64 -3.50 10.17
C SER A 150 -0.19 -3.50 11.63
N LYS A 151 0.01 -4.70 12.20
CA LYS A 151 0.61 -4.85 13.52
C LYS A 151 2.04 -4.28 13.55
N GLN A 152 2.82 -4.53 12.49
CA GLN A 152 4.16 -3.94 12.36
C GLN A 152 4.12 -2.41 12.45
N THR A 153 3.19 -1.77 11.73
CA THR A 153 3.03 -0.31 11.80
C THR A 153 2.60 0.16 13.19
N ALA A 154 1.75 -0.60 13.88
CA ALA A 154 1.35 -0.28 15.26
C ALA A 154 2.54 -0.32 16.22
N ASP A 155 3.34 -1.39 16.17
CA ASP A 155 4.55 -1.56 16.97
C ASP A 155 5.58 -0.45 16.69
N ASP A 156 5.74 -0.08 15.42
CA ASP A 156 6.63 1.01 15.00
C ASP A 156 6.14 2.38 15.47
N CYS A 157 4.82 2.64 15.50
CA CYS A 157 4.26 3.87 16.06
C CYS A 157 4.59 4.02 17.56
N ILE A 158 4.51 2.94 18.31
CA ILE A 158 4.87 2.93 19.73
C ILE A 158 6.38 3.17 19.87
N THR A 159 7.19 2.43 19.13
CA THR A 159 8.65 2.43 19.27
C THR A 159 9.29 3.73 18.83
N TYR A 160 8.88 4.29 17.69
CA TYR A 160 9.56 5.41 17.05
C TYR A 160 8.84 6.76 17.20
N LEU A 161 7.53 6.76 17.44
CA LEU A 161 6.75 8.00 17.55
C LEU A 161 6.27 8.30 18.98
N ASP A 162 6.56 7.43 19.95
CA ASP A 162 6.05 7.50 21.33
C ASP A 162 4.51 7.57 21.39
N ALA A 163 3.85 6.87 20.45
CA ALA A 163 2.40 6.87 20.36
C ALA A 163 1.79 6.08 21.54
N ASP A 164 0.72 6.62 22.12
CA ASP A 164 -0.03 5.91 23.18
C ASP A 164 -0.72 4.67 22.59
N ALA A 165 -0.31 3.48 23.04
CA ALA A 165 -0.85 2.21 22.60
C ALA A 165 -2.38 2.11 22.76
N LYS A 166 -2.99 2.81 23.73
CA LYS A 166 -4.44 2.84 23.96
C LYS A 166 -5.21 3.57 22.85
N LYS A 167 -4.53 4.41 22.09
CA LYS A 167 -5.11 5.11 20.94
C LYS A 167 -4.97 4.35 19.64
N ILE A 168 -4.12 3.31 19.57
CA ILE A 168 -3.81 2.60 18.35
C ILE A 168 -4.86 1.51 18.11
N GLU A 169 -5.45 1.53 16.93
CA GLU A 169 -6.33 0.49 16.39
C GLU A 169 -5.75 -0.04 15.08
N ILE A 170 -5.80 -1.34 14.86
CA ILE A 170 -5.35 -1.92 13.60
C ILE A 170 -6.55 -1.97 12.65
N ALA A 171 -6.43 -1.27 11.52
CA ALA A 171 -7.35 -1.42 10.41
C ALA A 171 -6.54 -1.62 9.13
N TYR A 172 -6.61 -2.84 8.61
CA TYR A 172 -5.90 -3.24 7.41
C TYR A 172 -6.30 -2.39 6.19
N GLN A 173 -5.62 -2.58 5.10
CA GLN A 173 -6.01 -2.04 3.80
C GLN A 173 -6.31 -3.18 2.82
N SER A 174 -7.05 -2.87 1.75
CA SER A 174 -7.32 -3.79 0.65
C SER A 174 -6.52 -3.41 -0.58
N CYS A 175 -6.45 -4.30 -1.56
CA CYS A 175 -6.06 -3.95 -2.91
C CYS A 175 -7.29 -3.50 -3.73
N ASP A 176 -7.04 -3.03 -4.96
CA ASP A 176 -8.10 -2.60 -5.86
C ASP A 176 -9.06 -3.75 -6.18
N ALA A 177 -10.35 -3.41 -6.32
CA ALA A 177 -11.41 -4.39 -6.58
C ALA A 177 -11.17 -5.23 -7.84
N MET A 178 -10.45 -4.70 -8.83
CA MET A 178 -10.16 -5.41 -10.07
C MET A 178 -9.34 -6.70 -9.87
N PHE A 179 -8.58 -6.82 -8.78
CA PHE A 179 -7.83 -8.05 -8.47
C PHE A 179 -8.72 -9.19 -7.96
N PHE A 180 -9.94 -8.89 -7.54
CA PHE A 180 -10.93 -9.90 -7.11
C PHE A 180 -11.88 -10.31 -8.24
N LEU A 181 -11.79 -9.68 -9.42
CA LEU A 181 -12.61 -10.00 -10.57
C LEU A 181 -12.01 -11.15 -11.39
N PRO A 182 -12.83 -11.91 -12.14
CA PRO A 182 -12.33 -12.89 -13.09
C PRO A 182 -11.35 -12.25 -14.08
N VAL A 183 -10.18 -12.85 -14.22
CA VAL A 183 -9.11 -12.32 -15.07
C VAL A 183 -9.31 -12.79 -16.52
N ASN A 184 -9.25 -11.84 -17.46
CA ASN A 184 -9.17 -12.16 -18.88
C ASN A 184 -7.69 -12.28 -19.27
N GLU A 185 -7.22 -13.51 -19.49
CA GLU A 185 -5.83 -13.82 -19.83
C GLU A 185 -5.43 -13.47 -21.26
N ASN A 186 -6.41 -13.11 -22.11
CA ASN A 186 -6.18 -12.95 -23.53
C ASN A 186 -5.13 -11.88 -23.83
N ASN A 187 -3.99 -12.34 -24.36
CA ASN A 187 -2.89 -11.55 -24.91
C ASN A 187 -1.86 -10.94 -23.95
N ILE A 188 -1.93 -11.09 -22.61
CA ILE A 188 -0.93 -10.45 -21.74
C ILE A 188 0.49 -10.92 -22.02
N LYS A 189 0.68 -12.24 -22.22
CA LYS A 189 1.99 -12.82 -22.57
C LYS A 189 2.50 -12.25 -23.90
N LYS A 190 1.63 -12.13 -24.89
CA LYS A 190 1.99 -11.56 -26.20
C LYS A 190 2.26 -10.05 -26.11
N LYS A 191 1.44 -9.31 -25.35
CA LYS A 191 1.56 -7.85 -25.21
C LYS A 191 2.90 -7.43 -24.63
N TYR A 192 3.39 -8.17 -23.65
CA TYR A 192 4.64 -7.89 -22.94
C TYR A 192 5.76 -8.89 -23.31
N ASN A 193 5.59 -9.72 -24.36
CA ASN A 193 6.55 -10.73 -24.80
C ASN A 193 7.03 -11.64 -23.64
N LEU A 194 6.09 -12.06 -22.77
CA LEU A 194 6.43 -12.83 -21.57
C LEU A 194 6.75 -14.28 -21.90
N PRO A 195 7.68 -14.91 -21.19
CA PRO A 195 7.99 -16.32 -21.32
C PRO A 195 6.83 -17.20 -20.85
N GLU A 196 6.87 -18.49 -21.21
CA GLU A 196 5.80 -19.43 -20.84
C GLU A 196 5.70 -19.62 -19.33
N LYS A 197 6.83 -19.77 -18.65
CA LYS A 197 6.91 -19.89 -17.19
C LYS A 197 7.81 -18.80 -16.64
N PHE A 198 7.29 -18.05 -15.68
CA PHE A 198 8.07 -16.98 -15.06
C PHE A 198 7.67 -16.72 -13.61
N ILE A 199 8.63 -16.22 -12.87
CA ILE A 199 8.47 -15.60 -11.56
C ILE A 199 8.14 -14.14 -11.79
N LEU A 200 7.14 -13.62 -11.09
CA LEU A 200 6.78 -12.20 -11.10
C LEU A 200 7.18 -11.54 -9.80
N THR A 201 7.76 -10.35 -9.87
CA THR A 201 7.86 -9.42 -8.74
C THR A 201 7.40 -8.03 -9.17
N VAL A 202 6.72 -7.30 -8.27
CA VAL A 202 6.13 -5.99 -8.57
C VAL A 202 6.51 -4.98 -7.49
N GLY A 203 7.03 -3.83 -7.91
CA GLY A 203 7.35 -2.72 -7.01
C GLY A 203 8.44 -1.82 -7.56
N THR A 204 8.59 -0.61 -7.03
CA THR A 204 9.71 0.27 -7.38
C THR A 204 11.03 -0.48 -7.17
N ILE A 205 11.93 -0.43 -8.15
CA ILE A 205 13.22 -1.13 -8.06
C ILE A 205 14.15 -0.31 -7.16
N GLU A 206 14.11 -0.61 -5.87
CA GLU A 206 14.88 0.05 -4.81
C GLU A 206 15.46 -0.99 -3.85
N GLU A 207 16.53 -0.64 -3.14
CA GLU A 207 17.30 -1.55 -2.29
C GLU A 207 16.41 -2.32 -1.30
N ARG A 208 15.52 -1.64 -0.63
CA ARG A 208 14.57 -2.23 0.33
C ARG A 208 13.69 -3.34 -0.27
N LYS A 209 13.36 -3.26 -1.58
CA LYS A 209 12.57 -4.28 -2.29
C LYS A 209 13.40 -5.52 -2.66
N ASN A 210 14.71 -5.44 -2.49
CA ASN A 210 15.65 -6.56 -2.50
C ASN A 210 15.64 -7.40 -3.81
N LEU A 211 15.40 -6.74 -4.96
CA LEU A 211 15.37 -7.41 -6.26
C LEU A 211 16.69 -8.13 -6.57
N LEU A 212 17.83 -7.57 -6.14
CA LEU A 212 19.15 -8.17 -6.41
C LEU A 212 19.28 -9.59 -5.84
N ASN A 213 18.81 -9.82 -4.60
CA ASN A 213 18.86 -11.17 -4.01
C ASN A 213 17.89 -12.14 -4.72
N LEU A 214 16.74 -11.65 -5.23
CA LEU A 214 15.87 -12.48 -6.05
C LEU A 214 16.52 -12.85 -7.39
N VAL A 215 17.25 -11.92 -8.03
CA VAL A 215 18.05 -12.20 -9.24
C VAL A 215 19.14 -13.23 -8.94
N LYS A 216 19.84 -13.10 -7.81
CA LYS A 216 20.85 -14.10 -7.37
C LYS A 216 20.24 -15.47 -7.15
N ALA A 217 19.02 -15.56 -6.64
CA ALA A 217 18.32 -16.81 -6.39
C ALA A 217 18.09 -17.64 -7.67
N LEU A 218 18.06 -17.01 -8.85
CA LEU A 218 17.92 -17.70 -10.15
C LEU A 218 19.05 -18.74 -10.40
N ASN A 219 20.22 -18.56 -9.77
CA ASN A 219 21.31 -19.55 -9.89
C ASN A 219 20.97 -20.91 -9.25
N PHE A 220 19.92 -20.98 -8.43
CA PHE A 220 19.43 -22.19 -7.75
C PHE A 220 18.06 -22.65 -8.26
N ILE A 221 17.57 -22.06 -9.36
CA ILE A 221 16.27 -22.33 -9.97
C ILE A 221 16.49 -22.77 -11.40
N ASP A 222 15.64 -23.72 -11.88
CA ASP A 222 15.68 -24.25 -13.24
C ASP A 222 15.83 -23.15 -14.29
N ASP A 223 16.75 -23.35 -15.25
CA ASP A 223 17.09 -22.38 -16.28
C ASP A 223 15.93 -22.03 -17.24
N HIS A 224 14.91 -22.87 -17.32
CA HIS A 224 13.70 -22.60 -18.10
C HIS A 224 12.74 -21.62 -17.43
N ILE A 225 13.01 -21.24 -16.18
CA ILE A 225 12.21 -20.26 -15.44
C ILE A 225 12.84 -18.88 -15.55
N SER A 226 12.09 -17.92 -16.04
CA SER A 226 12.50 -16.52 -16.15
C SER A 226 11.99 -15.68 -14.96
N LEU A 227 12.59 -14.53 -14.75
CA LEU A 227 12.14 -13.53 -13.79
C LEU A 227 11.66 -12.28 -14.53
N ILE A 228 10.42 -11.87 -14.26
CA ILE A 228 9.86 -10.60 -14.72
C ILE A 228 9.72 -9.68 -13.51
N ALA A 229 10.47 -8.59 -13.52
CA ALA A 229 10.40 -7.58 -12.47
C ALA A 229 9.72 -6.32 -13.01
N VAL A 230 8.57 -5.97 -12.45
CA VAL A 230 7.80 -4.79 -12.85
C VAL A 230 7.98 -3.67 -11.87
N GLY A 231 8.48 -2.54 -12.33
CA GLY A 231 8.63 -1.39 -11.45
C GLY A 231 9.33 -0.18 -12.05
N ARG A 232 9.24 0.93 -11.34
CA ARG A 232 9.91 2.16 -11.74
C ARG A 232 11.41 2.05 -11.50
N LYS A 233 12.20 2.56 -12.44
CA LYS A 233 13.67 2.69 -12.30
C LYS A 233 14.05 3.65 -11.17
N THR A 234 15.14 3.31 -10.50
CA THR A 234 15.85 4.15 -9.53
C THR A 234 17.36 4.01 -9.76
N PRO A 235 18.23 4.75 -9.08
CA PRO A 235 19.68 4.51 -9.15
C PRO A 235 20.08 3.07 -8.78
N TYR A 236 19.36 2.40 -7.91
CA TYR A 236 19.61 1.00 -7.55
C TYR A 236 19.39 0.02 -8.73
N THR A 237 18.58 0.40 -9.71
CA THR A 237 18.33 -0.43 -10.91
C THR A 237 19.63 -0.72 -11.67
N THR A 238 20.55 0.25 -11.74
CA THR A 238 21.85 0.08 -12.40
C THR A 238 22.65 -1.07 -11.80
N LEU A 239 22.69 -1.16 -10.46
CA LEU A 239 23.36 -2.27 -9.76
C LEU A 239 22.76 -3.63 -10.13
N VAL A 240 21.44 -3.70 -10.26
CA VAL A 240 20.74 -4.94 -10.66
C VAL A 240 21.04 -5.28 -12.12
N GLU A 241 20.98 -4.30 -13.02
CA GLU A 241 21.28 -4.48 -14.46
C GLU A 241 22.74 -4.93 -14.69
N GLU A 242 23.70 -4.36 -13.94
CA GLU A 242 25.12 -4.77 -13.98
C GLU A 242 25.29 -6.23 -13.53
N TYR A 243 24.69 -6.61 -12.41
CA TYR A 243 24.75 -7.99 -11.93
C TYR A 243 24.14 -8.99 -12.93
N ILE A 244 23.00 -8.67 -13.55
CA ILE A 244 22.36 -9.48 -14.58
C ILE A 244 23.31 -9.71 -15.75
N LYS A 245 24.00 -8.67 -16.22
CA LYS A 245 24.93 -8.74 -17.34
C LYS A 245 26.19 -9.55 -17.00
N GLU A 246 26.81 -9.28 -15.87
CA GLU A 246 28.04 -9.94 -15.42
C GLU A 246 27.85 -11.44 -15.18
N ASN A 247 26.65 -11.85 -14.76
CA ASN A 247 26.31 -13.25 -14.47
C ASN A 247 25.56 -13.94 -15.64
N HIS A 248 25.54 -13.36 -16.85
CA HIS A 248 24.92 -13.90 -18.06
C HIS A 248 23.44 -14.23 -17.91
N LEU A 249 22.69 -13.50 -17.06
CA LEU A 249 21.26 -13.71 -16.79
C LEU A 249 20.34 -12.89 -17.71
N SER A 250 20.88 -12.17 -18.71
CA SER A 250 20.10 -11.28 -19.59
C SER A 250 18.97 -11.99 -20.37
N ASN A 251 19.07 -13.28 -20.60
CA ASN A 251 18.03 -14.08 -21.27
C ASN A 251 16.96 -14.62 -20.29
N ARG A 252 17.18 -14.46 -18.99
CA ARG A 252 16.30 -14.97 -17.92
C ARG A 252 15.63 -13.88 -17.10
N VAL A 253 16.10 -12.64 -17.17
CA VAL A 253 15.57 -11.53 -16.37
C VAL A 253 15.13 -10.39 -17.27
N GLU A 254 13.88 -9.98 -17.13
CA GLU A 254 13.31 -8.84 -17.83
C GLU A 254 12.79 -7.80 -16.83
N LEU A 255 13.16 -6.53 -17.02
CA LEU A 255 12.73 -5.40 -16.22
C LEU A 255 11.69 -4.57 -16.99
N LEU A 256 10.42 -4.65 -16.58
CA LEU A 256 9.31 -3.92 -17.21
C LEU A 256 9.01 -2.62 -16.43
N HIS A 257 9.03 -1.48 -17.13
CA HIS A 257 8.90 -0.17 -16.46
C HIS A 257 7.57 0.56 -16.75
N ASN A 258 6.84 0.16 -17.77
CA ASN A 258 5.63 0.85 -18.26
C ASN A 258 4.45 -0.09 -18.42
N VAL A 259 4.16 -0.90 -17.39
CA VAL A 259 2.97 -1.75 -17.37
C VAL A 259 1.76 -0.91 -16.98
N SER A 260 0.68 -1.01 -17.77
CA SER A 260 -0.58 -0.36 -17.43
C SER A 260 -1.19 -0.97 -16.17
N PHE A 261 -1.77 -0.13 -15.29
CA PHE A 261 -2.39 -0.62 -14.05
C PHE A 261 -3.50 -1.65 -14.31
N SER A 262 -4.27 -1.46 -15.37
CA SER A 262 -5.32 -2.40 -15.79
C SER A 262 -4.81 -3.78 -16.20
N ASP A 263 -3.53 -3.93 -16.53
CA ASP A 263 -2.94 -5.19 -16.95
C ASP A 263 -2.38 -6.02 -15.79
N PHE A 264 -2.25 -5.43 -14.60
CA PHE A 264 -1.67 -6.13 -13.45
C PHE A 264 -2.41 -7.42 -13.07
N PRO A 265 -3.76 -7.49 -13.00
CA PRO A 265 -4.42 -8.76 -12.69
C PRO A 265 -4.05 -9.88 -13.66
N ALA A 266 -4.02 -9.58 -14.96
CA ALA A 266 -3.64 -10.55 -15.98
C ALA A 266 -2.16 -10.96 -15.90
N LEU A 267 -1.29 -10.01 -15.53
CA LEU A 267 0.13 -10.27 -15.34
C LEU A 267 0.40 -11.17 -14.13
N TYR A 268 -0.26 -10.90 -13.00
CA TYR A 268 -0.21 -11.77 -11.83
C TYR A 268 -0.73 -13.18 -12.17
N ASN A 269 -1.88 -13.27 -12.83
CA ASN A 269 -2.49 -14.54 -13.17
C ASN A 269 -1.63 -15.39 -14.13
N ALA A 270 -0.90 -14.75 -15.05
CA ALA A 270 -0.02 -15.43 -15.99
C ALA A 270 1.29 -15.93 -15.35
N ALA A 271 1.66 -15.43 -14.17
CA ALA A 271 2.87 -15.81 -13.46
C ALA A 271 2.76 -17.21 -12.84
N SER A 272 3.84 -17.99 -12.89
CA SER A 272 3.92 -19.28 -12.19
C SER A 272 3.99 -19.11 -10.69
N VAL A 273 4.71 -18.08 -10.22
CA VAL A 273 4.91 -17.74 -8.81
C VAL A 273 5.08 -16.21 -8.71
N PHE A 274 4.46 -15.61 -7.72
CA PHE A 274 4.74 -14.24 -7.31
C PHE A 274 5.73 -14.25 -6.14
N VAL A 275 6.81 -13.47 -6.25
CA VAL A 275 7.85 -13.37 -5.21
C VAL A 275 7.99 -11.93 -4.75
N TYR A 276 7.92 -11.72 -3.44
CA TYR A 276 8.07 -10.39 -2.85
C TYR A 276 9.16 -10.37 -1.76
N PRO A 277 10.43 -10.13 -2.14
CA PRO A 277 11.58 -10.28 -1.26
C PRO A 277 11.88 -9.04 -0.41
N SER A 278 10.91 -8.13 -0.24
CA SER A 278 11.09 -6.89 0.49
C SER A 278 11.53 -7.11 1.93
N VAL A 279 12.53 -6.35 2.37
CA VAL A 279 13.03 -6.42 3.75
C VAL A 279 12.14 -5.67 4.74
N PHE A 280 11.35 -4.72 4.24
CA PHE A 280 10.39 -3.98 5.08
C PHE A 280 9.25 -3.38 4.26
N GLU A 281 8.04 -3.50 4.78
CA GLU A 281 6.83 -2.85 4.27
C GLU A 281 5.91 -2.41 5.42
N GLY A 282 5.15 -1.33 5.19
CA GLY A 282 4.06 -0.98 6.09
C GLY A 282 2.90 -1.99 6.02
N PHE A 283 2.68 -2.60 4.83
CA PHE A 283 1.63 -3.62 4.64
C PHE A 283 2.05 -4.74 3.67
N GLY A 284 2.21 -4.46 2.37
CA GLY A 284 2.52 -5.46 1.36
C GLY A 284 1.37 -5.69 0.36
N ILE A 285 0.82 -4.61 -0.18
CA ILE A 285 -0.26 -4.67 -1.19
C ILE A 285 0.03 -5.65 -2.32
N PRO A 286 1.25 -5.74 -2.91
CA PRO A 286 1.52 -6.68 -3.99
C PRO A 286 1.33 -8.17 -3.59
N VAL A 287 1.58 -8.51 -2.32
CA VAL A 287 1.29 -9.86 -1.79
C VAL A 287 -0.22 -10.11 -1.79
N LEU A 288 -1.01 -9.13 -1.33
CA LEU A 288 -2.47 -9.23 -1.33
C LEU A 288 -3.04 -9.30 -2.76
N GLU A 289 -2.51 -8.52 -3.70
CA GLU A 289 -2.88 -8.55 -5.12
C GLU A 289 -2.65 -9.95 -5.73
N ALA A 290 -1.49 -10.55 -5.50
CA ALA A 290 -1.17 -11.89 -5.97
C ALA A 290 -2.12 -12.94 -5.36
N LEU A 291 -2.38 -12.88 -4.06
CA LEU A 291 -3.34 -13.76 -3.39
C LEU A 291 -4.76 -13.56 -3.94
N ALA A 292 -5.20 -12.33 -4.18
CA ALA A 292 -6.54 -12.05 -4.70
C ALA A 292 -6.76 -12.66 -6.09
N VAL A 293 -5.76 -12.56 -6.98
CA VAL A 293 -5.79 -13.19 -8.31
C VAL A 293 -5.67 -14.71 -8.24
N GLY A 294 -5.00 -15.25 -7.23
CA GLY A 294 -4.80 -16.70 -7.05
C GLY A 294 -3.41 -17.19 -7.45
N THR A 295 -2.48 -16.28 -7.67
CA THR A 295 -1.07 -16.62 -7.96
C THR A 295 -0.40 -17.16 -6.70
N PRO A 296 0.34 -18.28 -6.76
CA PRO A 296 1.14 -18.78 -5.64
C PRO A 296 2.16 -17.74 -5.16
N VAL A 297 2.27 -17.54 -3.85
CA VAL A 297 3.08 -16.49 -3.25
C VAL A 297 4.21 -17.04 -2.42
N ALA A 298 5.44 -16.57 -2.67
CA ALA A 298 6.56 -16.63 -1.73
C ALA A 298 6.98 -15.21 -1.34
N THR A 299 7.13 -14.94 -0.06
CA THR A 299 7.45 -13.59 0.41
C THR A 299 8.41 -13.62 1.62
N SER A 300 8.96 -12.47 1.94
CA SER A 300 9.81 -12.31 3.13
C SER A 300 9.06 -12.69 4.41
N ASN A 301 9.79 -13.26 5.38
CA ASN A 301 9.30 -13.54 6.73
C ASN A 301 9.34 -12.30 7.65
N LEU A 302 9.74 -11.15 7.13
CA LEU A 302 9.92 -9.91 7.88
C LEU A 302 8.74 -8.96 7.76
N SER A 303 8.67 -8.03 8.71
CA SER A 303 7.73 -6.90 8.72
C SER A 303 6.25 -7.37 8.67
N SER A 304 5.43 -6.75 7.83
CA SER A 304 4.01 -7.06 7.67
C SER A 304 3.72 -8.23 6.71
N MET A 305 4.73 -8.81 6.04
CA MET A 305 4.51 -9.87 5.06
C MET A 305 3.81 -11.09 5.64
N PRO A 306 4.22 -11.63 6.83
CA PRO A 306 3.52 -12.76 7.44
C PRO A 306 2.06 -12.45 7.83
N GLU A 307 1.77 -11.20 8.16
CA GLU A 307 0.42 -10.76 8.50
C GLU A 307 -0.50 -10.75 7.28
N VAL A 308 0.03 -10.31 6.12
CA VAL A 308 -0.71 -10.26 4.85
C VAL A 308 -0.81 -11.63 4.19
N GLY A 309 0.28 -12.38 4.15
CA GLY A 309 0.31 -13.72 3.53
C GLY A 309 -0.40 -14.80 4.36
N GLY A 310 -0.30 -14.73 5.69
CA GLY A 310 -0.88 -15.74 6.60
C GLY A 310 -0.47 -17.17 6.23
N ASP A 311 -1.41 -18.10 6.27
CA ASP A 311 -1.20 -19.50 5.88
C ASP A 311 -1.36 -19.72 4.36
N ALA A 312 -1.52 -18.63 3.58
CA ALA A 312 -1.72 -18.68 2.12
C ALA A 312 -0.45 -18.35 1.32
N ALA A 313 0.70 -18.18 1.97
CA ALA A 313 1.99 -17.89 1.35
C ALA A 313 3.11 -18.72 1.96
N LEU A 314 4.20 -18.91 1.23
CA LEU A 314 5.47 -19.42 1.79
C LEU A 314 6.36 -18.25 2.17
N TYR A 315 7.25 -18.50 3.15
CA TYR A 315 8.10 -17.48 3.72
C TYR A 315 9.56 -17.86 3.65
N PHE A 316 10.41 -16.85 3.40
CA PHE A 316 11.87 -16.99 3.37
C PHE A 316 12.54 -15.81 4.10
N ASP A 317 13.77 -16.04 4.54
CA ASP A 317 14.64 -14.94 4.95
C ASP A 317 15.14 -14.18 3.71
N PRO A 318 14.81 -12.89 3.53
CA PRO A 318 15.18 -12.13 2.34
C PRO A 318 16.69 -11.88 2.20
N TYR A 319 17.47 -12.13 3.25
CA TYR A 319 18.93 -12.01 3.22
C TYR A 319 19.64 -13.32 2.81
N HIS A 320 18.92 -14.45 2.75
CA HIS A 320 19.47 -15.75 2.35
C HIS A 320 18.96 -16.17 0.99
N VAL A 321 19.82 -16.07 -0.02
CA VAL A 321 19.49 -16.30 -1.45
C VAL A 321 18.99 -17.73 -1.68
N GLU A 322 19.60 -18.71 -1.01
CA GLU A 322 19.23 -20.13 -1.10
C GLU A 322 17.85 -20.40 -0.51
N ASP A 323 17.46 -19.69 0.56
CA ASP A 323 16.13 -19.83 1.15
C ASP A 323 15.07 -19.25 0.21
N ILE A 324 15.33 -18.09 -0.41
CA ILE A 324 14.47 -17.54 -1.47
C ILE A 324 14.23 -18.58 -2.56
N ALA A 325 15.31 -19.18 -3.08
CA ALA A 325 15.24 -20.18 -4.14
C ALA A 325 14.51 -21.45 -3.70
N ALA A 326 14.71 -21.91 -2.47
CA ALA A 326 14.06 -23.10 -1.91
C ALA A 326 12.53 -22.95 -1.90
N GLN A 327 12.02 -21.81 -1.41
CA GLN A 327 10.58 -21.56 -1.38
C GLN A 327 9.98 -21.43 -2.79
N ILE A 328 10.70 -20.80 -3.72
CA ILE A 328 10.28 -20.71 -5.12
C ILE A 328 10.21 -22.11 -5.75
N ASN A 329 11.24 -22.94 -5.58
CA ASN A 329 11.28 -24.31 -6.11
C ASN A 329 10.17 -25.18 -5.51
N LEU A 330 9.81 -24.98 -4.24
CA LEU A 330 8.71 -25.68 -3.59
C LEU A 330 7.37 -25.31 -4.28
N LEU A 331 7.13 -24.02 -4.54
CA LEU A 331 5.93 -23.59 -5.27
C LEU A 331 5.88 -24.06 -6.74
N LEU A 332 7.02 -24.16 -7.40
CA LEU A 332 7.07 -24.61 -8.79
C LEU A 332 6.83 -26.11 -8.95
N ASN A 333 7.21 -26.94 -7.96
CA ASN A 333 7.31 -28.39 -8.09
C ASN A 333 6.39 -29.19 -7.17
N ASN A 334 5.80 -28.61 -6.11
CA ASN A 334 5.02 -29.35 -5.13
C ASN A 334 3.52 -29.00 -5.18
N LYS A 335 2.74 -29.90 -5.81
CA LYS A 335 1.29 -29.73 -5.99
C LYS A 335 0.51 -29.77 -4.66
N GLU A 336 0.97 -30.50 -3.65
CA GLU A 336 0.30 -30.58 -2.36
C GLU A 336 0.44 -29.25 -1.59
N THR A 337 1.62 -28.66 -1.61
CA THR A 337 1.85 -27.32 -1.08
C THR A 337 0.92 -26.29 -1.75
N LEU A 338 0.87 -26.28 -3.08
CA LEU A 338 -0.02 -25.38 -3.82
C LEU A 338 -1.51 -25.55 -3.43
N LYS A 339 -1.95 -26.79 -3.26
CA LYS A 339 -3.32 -27.10 -2.81
C LYS A 339 -3.60 -26.52 -1.45
N THR A 340 -2.73 -26.79 -0.47
CA THR A 340 -2.86 -26.30 0.91
C THR A 340 -2.90 -24.76 0.98
N LEU A 341 -2.00 -24.07 0.26
CA LEU A 341 -1.97 -22.62 0.22
C LEU A 341 -3.25 -22.04 -0.40
N ASN A 342 -3.77 -22.66 -1.47
CA ASN A 342 -5.00 -22.22 -2.12
C ASN A 342 -6.25 -22.44 -1.22
N GLU A 343 -6.29 -23.51 -0.44
CA GLU A 343 -7.37 -23.75 0.55
C GLU A 343 -7.40 -22.65 1.63
N ASN A 344 -6.22 -22.21 2.08
CA ASN A 344 -6.10 -21.14 3.09
C ASN A 344 -6.37 -19.74 2.55
N ARG A 345 -6.24 -19.53 1.23
CA ARG A 345 -6.33 -18.24 0.57
C ARG A 345 -7.64 -17.51 0.82
N THR A 346 -8.79 -18.17 0.69
CA THR A 346 -10.10 -17.55 0.87
C THR A 346 -10.25 -16.96 2.28
N LYS A 347 -9.90 -17.74 3.31
CA LYS A 347 -9.93 -17.29 4.70
C LYS A 347 -9.01 -16.11 4.96
N GLN A 348 -7.83 -16.09 4.31
CA GLN A 348 -6.90 -14.97 4.45
C GLN A 348 -7.44 -13.70 3.77
N LEU A 349 -8.00 -13.81 2.57
CA LEU A 349 -8.56 -12.69 1.82
C LEU A 349 -9.79 -12.06 2.50
N GLU A 350 -10.59 -12.82 3.22
CA GLU A 350 -11.74 -12.29 3.99
C GLU A 350 -11.32 -11.19 4.96
N LYS A 351 -10.15 -11.30 5.58
CA LYS A 351 -9.61 -10.29 6.51
C LYS A 351 -9.40 -8.93 5.84
N PHE A 352 -9.11 -8.95 4.54
CA PHE A 352 -8.76 -7.77 3.75
C PHE A 352 -9.87 -7.35 2.78
N SER A 353 -11.08 -7.87 2.97
CA SER A 353 -12.21 -7.45 2.14
C SER A 353 -12.50 -5.97 2.34
N ILE A 354 -12.82 -5.29 1.26
CA ILE A 354 -13.14 -3.85 1.24
C ILE A 354 -14.23 -3.52 2.27
N LYS A 355 -15.25 -4.39 2.36
CA LYS A 355 -16.35 -4.25 3.32
C LYS A 355 -15.85 -4.30 4.77
N ASN A 356 -15.06 -5.33 5.13
CA ASN A 356 -14.56 -5.49 6.50
C ASN A 356 -13.67 -4.31 6.93
N ILE A 357 -12.89 -3.77 6.00
CA ILE A 357 -12.03 -2.61 6.28
C ILE A 357 -12.87 -1.35 6.53
N ALA A 358 -13.86 -1.09 5.67
CA ALA A 358 -14.74 0.05 5.85
C ALA A 358 -15.57 -0.05 7.14
N GLU A 359 -16.06 -1.25 7.48
CA GLU A 359 -16.78 -1.53 8.73
C GLU A 359 -15.87 -1.29 9.95
N ASN A 360 -14.63 -1.78 9.92
CA ASN A 360 -13.67 -1.57 11.00
C ASN A 360 -13.36 -0.09 11.21
N VAL A 361 -13.04 0.64 10.15
CA VAL A 361 -12.77 2.09 10.23
C VAL A 361 -14.01 2.85 10.71
N HIS A 362 -15.22 2.50 10.22
CA HIS A 362 -16.46 3.12 10.69
C HIS A 362 -16.73 2.86 12.19
N ASN A 363 -16.43 1.65 12.66
CA ASN A 363 -16.54 1.32 14.08
C ASN A 363 -15.55 2.14 14.92
N ILE A 364 -14.31 2.32 14.45
CA ILE A 364 -13.34 3.22 15.11
C ILE A 364 -13.90 4.65 15.22
N TYR A 365 -14.57 5.17 14.18
CA TYR A 365 -15.19 6.49 14.25
C TYR A 365 -16.26 6.59 15.34
N LYS A 366 -17.04 5.51 15.56
CA LYS A 366 -18.05 5.46 16.62
C LYS A 366 -17.44 5.52 18.03
N THR A 367 -16.24 4.97 18.22
CA THR A 367 -15.58 4.97 19.56
C THR A 367 -15.08 6.35 20.00
N VAL A 368 -14.86 7.29 19.06
CA VAL A 368 -14.38 8.64 19.36
C VAL A 368 -15.49 9.70 19.33
N ARG A 369 -16.72 9.26 19.06
CA ARG A 369 -17.88 10.16 19.07
C ARG A 369 -18.19 10.57 20.52
N PRO A 370 -18.42 11.88 20.80
CA PRO A 370 -18.87 12.34 22.10
C PRO A 370 -20.27 11.85 22.46
#